data_0f5b90fb64f109e8cc265743a844f096
#
_entry.id   0f5b90fb64f109e8cc265743a844f096
#
_cell.length_a   1.000
_cell.length_b   1.000
_cell.length_c   1.000
_cell.angle_alpha   90.00
_cell.angle_beta   90.00
_cell.angle_gamma   90.00
#
_symmetry.space_group_name_H-M   'P 1'
#
loop_
_entity.id
_entity.type
_entity.pdbx_description
1 polymer ?
#
loop_
_entity_poly.entity_id
_entity_poly.type
_entity_poly.pdbx_seq_one_letter_code
_entity_poly.pdbx_strand_id
1 'polypeptide(L)'
;MNILVTGAGGQLGQELQEAVQTRLSQHTYHFADRASLDLTDASALEAYLEAHAIQLIINAAAYTAVDRAEDEPEQADLVNHQAVATLARLAKRRDAFLLHVSTDYVFSGDAHTPYTEEAPTAPLGVYGRSKRLGEEAILASGVRHL
;
A
#
# COMPACT_ATOMS: atom_id res chain seq x y z
N MET A 1 -4.03 -19.32 -4.29
CA MET A 1 -3.09 -18.44 -3.54
C MET A 1 -3.81 -17.84 -2.36
N ASN A 2 -3.09 -17.57 -1.28
CA ASN A 2 -3.59 -16.75 -0.19
C ASN A 2 -3.21 -15.29 -0.45
N ILE A 3 -4.20 -14.43 -0.51
CA ILE A 3 -4.08 -13.01 -0.90
C ILE A 3 -4.53 -12.14 0.27
N LEU A 4 -3.65 -11.27 0.76
CA LEU A 4 -4.00 -10.25 1.72
C LEU A 4 -4.39 -8.97 0.99
N VAL A 5 -5.56 -8.42 1.30
CA VAL A 5 -6.00 -7.09 0.87
C VAL A 5 -6.04 -6.18 2.09
N THR A 6 -5.15 -5.20 2.17
CA THR A 6 -5.15 -4.21 3.24
C THR A 6 -6.01 -3.00 2.86
N GLY A 7 -6.47 -2.24 3.83
CA GLY A 7 -7.36 -1.11 3.57
C GLY A 7 -8.78 -1.54 3.18
N ALA A 8 -9.24 -2.67 3.71
CA ALA A 8 -10.54 -3.26 3.39
C ALA A 8 -11.75 -2.35 3.66
N GLY A 9 -11.63 -1.41 4.62
CA GLY A 9 -12.67 -0.42 4.91
C GLY A 9 -12.70 0.78 3.97
N GLY A 10 -11.68 0.95 3.10
CA GLY A 10 -11.62 2.02 2.10
C GLY A 10 -12.44 1.69 0.84
N GLN A 11 -12.59 2.68 -0.04
CA GLN A 11 -13.37 2.54 -1.28
C GLN A 11 -12.88 1.37 -2.13
N LEU A 12 -11.58 1.34 -2.47
CA LEU A 12 -11.01 0.26 -3.28
C LEU A 12 -11.13 -1.11 -2.59
N GLY A 13 -10.93 -1.15 -1.26
CA GLY A 13 -11.05 -2.38 -0.48
C GLY A 13 -12.47 -2.96 -0.53
N GLN A 14 -13.50 -2.13 -0.45
CA GLN A 14 -14.90 -2.54 -0.55
C GLN A 14 -15.24 -3.05 -1.95
N GLU A 15 -14.81 -2.35 -3.01
CA GLU A 15 -15.00 -2.77 -4.40
C GLU A 15 -14.32 -4.12 -4.68
N LEU A 16 -13.12 -4.34 -4.14
CA LEU A 16 -12.42 -5.62 -4.25
C LEU A 16 -13.17 -6.74 -3.51
N GLN A 17 -13.75 -6.47 -2.33
CA GLN A 17 -14.57 -7.47 -1.62
C GLN A 17 -15.78 -7.90 -2.46
N GLU A 18 -16.50 -6.94 -3.05
CA GLU A 18 -17.64 -7.23 -3.92
C GLU A 18 -17.22 -8.01 -5.18
N ALA A 19 -16.12 -7.58 -5.81
CA ALA A 19 -15.59 -8.25 -6.99
C ALA A 19 -15.20 -9.72 -6.71
N VAL A 20 -14.58 -9.97 -5.56
CA VAL A 20 -14.20 -11.33 -5.13
C VAL A 20 -15.43 -12.21 -4.92
N GLN A 21 -16.49 -11.69 -4.29
CA GLN A 21 -17.73 -12.44 -4.06
C GLN A 21 -18.43 -12.83 -5.36
N THR A 22 -18.31 -12.00 -6.39
CA THR A 22 -19.04 -12.16 -7.64
C THR A 22 -18.24 -12.82 -8.76
N ARG A 23 -16.90 -12.70 -8.78
CA ARG A 23 -16.08 -13.03 -9.96
C ARG A 23 -14.80 -13.83 -9.70
N LEU A 24 -14.23 -13.82 -8.49
CA LEU A 24 -12.85 -14.24 -8.24
C LEU A 24 -12.72 -15.39 -7.21
N SER A 25 -13.54 -16.41 -7.32
CA SER A 25 -13.63 -17.50 -6.32
C SER A 25 -12.45 -18.50 -6.27
N GLN A 26 -11.43 -18.38 -7.13
CA GLN A 26 -10.33 -19.36 -7.22
C GLN A 26 -9.21 -19.23 -6.19
N HIS A 27 -9.22 -18.15 -5.38
CA HIS A 27 -8.18 -17.83 -4.41
C HIS A 27 -8.80 -17.62 -3.03
N THR A 28 -7.98 -17.70 -1.98
CA THR A 28 -8.39 -17.34 -0.62
C THR A 28 -8.00 -15.89 -0.36
N TYR A 29 -8.98 -15.05 -0.08
CA TYR A 29 -8.78 -13.64 0.20
C TYR A 29 -8.94 -13.35 1.68
N HIS A 30 -7.99 -12.61 2.22
CA HIS A 30 -7.96 -12.11 3.59
C HIS A 30 -8.08 -10.58 3.52
N PHE A 31 -9.24 -10.05 3.88
CA PHE A 31 -9.49 -8.61 3.91
C PHE A 31 -9.21 -8.07 5.30
N ALA A 32 -8.28 -7.12 5.39
CA ALA A 32 -7.89 -6.51 6.65
C ALA A 32 -8.07 -4.99 6.61
N ASP A 33 -8.77 -4.48 7.59
CA ASP A 33 -8.84 -3.06 7.93
C ASP A 33 -7.90 -2.74 9.10
N ARG A 34 -7.85 -1.46 9.51
CA ARG A 34 -6.98 -1.01 10.60
C ARG A 34 -7.31 -1.66 11.94
N ALA A 35 -8.58 -2.02 12.17
CA ALA A 35 -9.01 -2.62 13.44
C ALA A 35 -8.58 -4.09 13.54
N SER A 36 -8.56 -4.81 12.41
CA SER A 36 -8.17 -6.22 12.34
C SER A 36 -6.67 -6.42 12.13
N LEU A 37 -5.98 -5.47 11.47
CA LEU A 37 -4.53 -5.53 11.24
C LEU A 37 -3.96 -4.11 11.10
N ASP A 38 -3.34 -3.62 12.16
CA ASP A 38 -2.61 -2.36 12.11
C ASP A 38 -1.27 -2.55 11.39
N LEU A 39 -1.12 -1.96 10.20
CA LEU A 39 0.10 -2.07 9.39
C LEU A 39 1.31 -1.39 10.01
N THR A 40 1.11 -0.54 11.02
CA THR A 40 2.19 0.11 11.77
C THR A 40 2.77 -0.80 12.86
N ASP A 41 2.08 -1.88 13.22
CA ASP A 41 2.62 -2.93 14.09
C ASP A 41 3.31 -4.02 13.28
N ALA A 42 4.64 -3.91 13.19
CA ALA A 42 5.45 -4.84 12.43
C ALA A 42 5.35 -6.30 12.91
N SER A 43 5.16 -6.50 14.22
CA SER A 43 5.07 -7.84 14.81
C SER A 43 3.73 -8.50 14.49
N ALA A 44 2.63 -7.74 14.62
CA ALA A 44 1.31 -8.20 14.25
C ALA A 44 1.23 -8.53 12.75
N LEU A 45 1.82 -7.65 11.91
CA LEU A 45 1.87 -7.86 10.46
C LEU A 45 2.66 -9.12 10.09
N GLU A 46 3.84 -9.33 10.69
CA GLU A 46 4.65 -10.53 10.45
C GLU A 46 3.92 -11.82 10.86
N ALA A 47 3.32 -11.83 12.05
CA ALA A 47 2.54 -12.96 12.54
C ALA A 47 1.33 -13.26 11.64
N TYR A 48 0.64 -12.22 11.17
CA TYR A 48 -0.50 -12.37 10.26
C TYR A 48 -0.09 -13.00 8.92
N LEU A 49 0.97 -12.49 8.30
CA LEU A 49 1.47 -13.01 7.03
C LEU A 49 1.91 -14.48 7.14
N GLU A 50 2.45 -14.86 8.30
CA GLU A 50 2.84 -16.24 8.59
C GLU A 50 1.65 -17.17 8.80
N ALA A 51 0.74 -16.80 9.68
CA ALA A 51 -0.41 -17.61 10.05
C ALA A 51 -1.30 -17.95 8.84
N HIS A 52 -1.37 -17.03 7.88
CA HIS A 52 -2.19 -17.18 6.66
C HIS A 52 -1.39 -17.60 5.42
N ALA A 53 -0.09 -17.85 5.54
CA ALA A 53 0.79 -18.23 4.41
C ALA A 53 0.58 -17.33 3.17
N ILE A 54 0.58 -16.00 3.37
CA ILE A 54 0.28 -15.00 2.34
C ILE A 54 1.32 -15.04 1.21
N GLN A 55 0.85 -15.09 -0.04
CA GLN A 55 1.65 -15.17 -1.27
C GLN A 55 1.54 -13.91 -2.14
N LEU A 56 0.46 -13.16 -1.99
CA LEU A 56 0.22 -11.88 -2.66
C LEU A 56 -0.37 -10.90 -1.66
N ILE A 57 0.14 -9.68 -1.67
CA ILE A 57 -0.38 -8.57 -0.87
C ILE A 57 -0.88 -7.50 -1.83
N ILE A 58 -2.15 -7.09 -1.69
CA ILE A 58 -2.72 -5.92 -2.34
C ILE A 58 -2.83 -4.83 -1.29
N ASN A 59 -1.89 -3.90 -1.31
CA ASN A 59 -1.87 -2.80 -0.35
C ASN A 59 -2.70 -1.62 -0.88
N ALA A 60 -3.97 -1.57 -0.48
CA ALA A 60 -4.88 -0.45 -0.71
C ALA A 60 -5.03 0.46 0.54
N ALA A 61 -4.28 0.18 1.61
CA ALA A 61 -4.25 1.03 2.79
C ALA A 61 -3.36 2.24 2.57
N ALA A 62 -3.84 3.42 2.93
CA ALA A 62 -3.09 4.67 2.93
C ALA A 62 -3.71 5.69 3.88
N TYR A 63 -2.90 6.64 4.35
CA TYR A 63 -3.38 7.90 4.89
C TYR A 63 -3.69 8.82 3.71
N THR A 64 -4.96 9.10 3.44
CA THR A 64 -5.41 9.79 2.22
C THR A 64 -5.98 11.19 2.44
N ALA A 65 -5.99 11.68 3.69
CA ALA A 65 -6.46 13.02 4.01
C ALA A 65 -5.41 14.06 3.63
N VAL A 66 -5.39 14.47 2.35
CA VAL A 66 -4.35 15.31 1.73
C VAL A 66 -4.11 16.58 2.52
N ASP A 67 -5.18 17.36 2.83
CA ASP A 67 -5.05 18.63 3.55
C ASP A 67 -4.57 18.42 4.99
N ARG A 68 -5.10 17.39 5.68
CA ARG A 68 -4.67 17.04 7.04
C ARG A 68 -3.26 16.51 7.12
N ALA A 69 -2.71 15.97 6.04
CA ALA A 69 -1.34 15.51 6.01
C ALA A 69 -0.35 16.65 6.26
N GLU A 70 -0.68 17.90 5.88
CA GLU A 70 0.13 19.07 6.16
C GLU A 70 0.24 19.36 7.67
N ASP A 71 -0.84 19.08 8.42
CA ASP A 71 -0.89 19.24 9.88
C ASP A 71 -0.44 17.97 10.63
N GLU A 72 -0.50 16.80 9.98
CA GLU A 72 -0.19 15.48 10.56
C GLU A 72 0.92 14.76 9.77
N PRO A 73 2.08 15.38 9.50
CA PRO A 73 3.10 14.80 8.61
C PRO A 73 3.68 13.49 9.15
N GLU A 74 3.81 13.35 10.46
CA GLU A 74 4.30 12.12 11.10
C GLU A 74 3.35 10.94 10.89
N GLN A 75 2.04 11.19 10.94
CA GLN A 75 1.03 10.16 10.71
C GLN A 75 0.99 9.75 9.24
N ALA A 76 1.13 10.70 8.32
CA ALA A 76 1.22 10.42 6.89
C ALA A 76 2.47 9.59 6.57
N ASP A 77 3.63 9.95 7.13
CA ASP A 77 4.88 9.19 6.96
C ASP A 77 4.78 7.79 7.57
N LEU A 78 4.24 7.67 8.78
CA LEU A 78 4.08 6.38 9.47
C LEU A 78 3.30 5.37 8.62
N VAL A 79 2.17 5.79 8.04
CA VAL A 79 1.28 4.90 7.29
C VAL A 79 1.74 4.71 5.84
N ASN A 80 2.09 5.81 5.14
CA ASN A 80 2.37 5.77 3.71
C ASN A 80 3.81 5.39 3.37
N HIS A 81 4.75 5.51 4.32
CA HIS A 81 6.16 5.20 4.13
C HIS A 81 6.63 4.06 5.06
N GLN A 82 6.66 4.26 6.38
CA GLN A 82 7.28 3.30 7.31
C GLN A 82 6.56 1.95 7.33
N ALA A 83 5.21 1.96 7.36
CA ALA A 83 4.42 0.73 7.29
C ALA A 83 4.59 0.03 5.92
N VAL A 84 4.66 0.79 4.83
CA VAL A 84 4.92 0.26 3.48
C VAL A 84 6.31 -0.35 3.38
N ALA A 85 7.33 0.30 3.93
CA ALA A 85 8.69 -0.24 4.01
C ALA A 85 8.74 -1.58 4.76
N THR A 86 8.02 -1.66 5.89
CA THR A 86 7.92 -2.89 6.67
C THR A 86 7.21 -3.99 5.88
N LEU A 87 6.09 -3.66 5.23
CA LEU A 87 5.32 -4.58 4.40
C LEU A 87 6.18 -5.14 3.25
N ALA A 88 6.90 -4.27 2.54
CA ALA A 88 7.79 -4.65 1.44
C ALA A 88 8.92 -5.59 1.91
N ARG A 89 9.56 -5.29 3.04
CA ARG A 89 10.60 -6.12 3.64
C ARG A 89 10.05 -7.50 4.05
N LEU A 90 8.88 -7.56 4.66
CA LEU A 90 8.25 -8.82 5.07
C LEU A 90 7.79 -9.64 3.86
N ALA A 91 7.21 -9.00 2.84
CA ALA A 91 6.85 -9.64 1.59
C ALA A 91 8.08 -10.24 0.88
N LYS A 92 9.20 -9.49 0.82
CA LYS A 92 10.47 -9.99 0.26
C LYS A 92 10.99 -11.23 0.97
N ARG A 93 11.00 -11.23 2.31
CA ARG A 93 11.46 -12.38 3.12
C ARG A 93 10.65 -13.66 2.90
N ARG A 94 9.37 -13.52 2.48
CA ARG A 94 8.42 -14.61 2.26
C ARG A 94 8.25 -14.98 0.79
N ASP A 95 9.01 -14.36 -0.10
CA ASP A 95 8.85 -14.46 -1.56
C ASP A 95 7.40 -14.16 -2.03
N ALA A 96 6.69 -13.32 -1.28
CA ALA A 96 5.37 -12.85 -1.64
C ALA A 96 5.46 -11.71 -2.67
N PHE A 97 4.44 -11.58 -3.52
CA PHE A 97 4.30 -10.46 -4.44
C PHE A 97 3.59 -9.29 -3.74
N LEU A 98 4.03 -8.06 -4.00
CA LEU A 98 3.41 -6.84 -3.46
C LEU A 98 2.83 -5.99 -4.59
N LEU A 99 1.50 -5.84 -4.62
CA LEU A 99 0.83 -4.82 -5.40
C LEU A 99 0.53 -3.62 -4.49
N HIS A 100 1.04 -2.44 -4.84
CA HIS A 100 0.87 -1.23 -4.03
C HIS A 100 0.18 -0.13 -4.82
N VAL A 101 -0.89 0.42 -4.27
CA VAL A 101 -1.61 1.54 -4.89
C VAL A 101 -0.96 2.86 -4.48
N SER A 102 -0.42 3.60 -5.45
CA SER A 102 0.15 4.93 -5.26
C SER A 102 -0.80 6.03 -5.75
N THR A 103 -0.28 7.20 -6.10
CA THR A 103 -1.03 8.41 -6.44
C THR A 103 -0.28 9.26 -7.45
N ASP A 104 -1.00 10.01 -8.26
CA ASP A 104 -0.47 11.06 -9.14
C ASP A 104 0.10 12.28 -8.38
N TYR A 105 -0.23 12.45 -7.09
CA TYR A 105 0.39 13.47 -6.22
C TYR A 105 1.90 13.30 -6.03
N VAL A 106 2.49 12.21 -6.51
CA VAL A 106 3.95 12.04 -6.55
C VAL A 106 4.62 12.92 -7.62
N PHE A 107 3.86 13.45 -8.58
CA PHE A 107 4.33 14.38 -9.60
C PHE A 107 4.12 15.85 -9.19
N SER A 108 4.76 16.78 -9.91
CA SER A 108 4.65 18.23 -9.65
C SER A 108 3.29 18.82 -10.01
N GLY A 109 2.55 18.19 -10.90
CA GLY A 109 1.29 18.73 -11.43
C GLY A 109 1.45 19.79 -12.53
N ASP A 110 2.66 20.14 -12.94
CA ASP A 110 2.94 21.23 -13.91
C ASP A 110 2.77 20.80 -15.37
N ALA A 111 2.65 19.51 -15.66
CA ALA A 111 2.55 19.02 -17.02
C ALA A 111 1.17 19.29 -17.62
N HIS A 112 1.15 19.70 -18.91
CA HIS A 112 -0.08 19.85 -19.69
C HIS A 112 -0.42 18.60 -20.52
N THR A 113 0.40 17.55 -20.40
CA THR A 113 0.20 16.23 -21.02
C THR A 113 0.20 15.16 -19.94
N PRO A 114 -0.42 13.99 -20.16
CA PRO A 114 -0.36 12.90 -19.20
C PRO A 114 1.07 12.53 -18.83
N TYR A 115 1.31 12.28 -17.53
CA TYR A 115 2.57 11.73 -17.07
C TYR A 115 2.74 10.29 -17.54
N THR A 116 3.96 9.92 -17.87
CA THR A 116 4.34 8.53 -18.14
C THR A 116 4.94 7.91 -16.88
N GLU A 117 5.10 6.59 -16.88
CA GLU A 117 5.72 5.84 -15.78
C GLU A 117 7.19 6.25 -15.53
N GLU A 118 7.85 6.78 -16.57
CA GLU A 118 9.25 7.25 -16.53
C GLU A 118 9.37 8.74 -16.11
N ALA A 119 8.23 9.43 -15.93
CA ALA A 119 8.26 10.86 -15.62
C ALA A 119 8.90 11.10 -14.24
N PRO A 120 9.76 12.14 -14.11
CA PRO A 120 10.37 12.45 -12.82
C PRO A 120 9.32 12.86 -11.79
N THR A 121 9.43 12.31 -10.59
CA THR A 121 8.56 12.66 -9.48
C THR A 121 9.05 13.90 -8.77
N ALA A 122 8.14 14.81 -8.40
CA ALA A 122 8.42 16.04 -7.65
C ALA A 122 7.20 16.44 -6.79
N PRO A 123 6.86 15.66 -5.76
CA PRO A 123 5.66 15.89 -4.94
C PRO A 123 5.74 17.23 -4.21
N LEU A 124 4.66 18.03 -4.26
CA LEU A 124 4.60 19.34 -3.63
C LEU A 124 4.18 19.27 -2.15
N GLY A 125 3.18 18.46 -1.82
CA GLY A 125 2.61 18.33 -0.47
C GLY A 125 3.15 17.14 0.33
N VAL A 126 2.84 17.13 1.63
CA VAL A 126 3.24 16.05 2.57
C VAL A 126 2.67 14.70 2.14
N TYR A 127 1.40 14.67 1.71
CA TYR A 127 0.77 13.44 1.24
C TYR A 127 1.55 12.81 0.07
N GLY A 128 1.81 13.59 -0.99
CA GLY A 128 2.56 13.12 -2.16
C GLY A 128 3.97 12.66 -1.79
N ARG A 129 4.67 13.41 -0.92
CA ARG A 129 6.00 13.04 -0.42
C ARG A 129 5.98 11.72 0.34
N SER A 130 5.03 11.54 1.26
CA SER A 130 4.92 10.30 2.04
C SER A 130 4.63 9.08 1.16
N LYS A 131 3.77 9.22 0.14
CA LYS A 131 3.50 8.16 -0.84
C LYS A 131 4.73 7.84 -1.68
N ARG A 132 5.46 8.86 -2.14
CA ARG A 132 6.70 8.70 -2.91
C ARG A 132 7.78 7.95 -2.11
N LEU A 133 7.94 8.27 -0.84
CA LEU A 133 8.87 7.54 0.06
C LEU A 133 8.48 6.06 0.21
N GLY A 134 7.18 5.76 0.23
CA GLY A 134 6.70 4.37 0.20
C GLY A 134 7.09 3.63 -1.07
N GLU A 135 6.95 4.26 -2.25
CA GLU A 135 7.40 3.69 -3.52
C GLU A 135 8.92 3.42 -3.50
N GLU A 136 9.72 4.38 -3.03
CA GLU A 136 11.17 4.24 -2.91
C GLU A 136 11.56 3.09 -1.98
N ALA A 137 10.85 2.92 -0.87
CA ALA A 137 11.07 1.82 0.06
C ALA A 137 10.76 0.45 -0.57
N ILE A 138 9.71 0.36 -1.39
CA ILE A 138 9.39 -0.86 -2.15
C ILE A 138 10.52 -1.18 -3.13
N LEU A 139 10.94 -0.21 -3.93
CA LEU A 139 12.05 -0.36 -4.88
C LEU A 139 13.34 -0.81 -4.19
N ALA A 140 13.70 -0.14 -3.09
CA ALA A 140 14.91 -0.45 -2.31
C ALA A 140 14.88 -1.85 -1.67
N SER A 141 13.71 -2.38 -1.33
CA SER A 141 13.54 -3.70 -0.71
C SER A 141 13.88 -4.86 -1.65
N GLY A 142 13.79 -4.63 -2.98
CA GLY A 142 13.93 -5.67 -3.99
C GLY A 142 12.82 -6.74 -3.93
N VAL A 143 11.66 -6.43 -3.35
CA VAL A 143 10.46 -7.29 -3.41
C VAL A 143 9.94 -7.36 -4.86
N ARG A 144 9.36 -8.48 -5.25
CA ARG A 144 8.60 -8.54 -6.51
C ARG A 144 7.32 -7.71 -6.34
N HIS A 145 7.14 -6.68 -7.15
CA HIS A 145 6.06 -5.71 -6.96
C HIS A 145 5.48 -5.18 -8.27
N LEU A 146 4.34 -4.54 -8.13
CA LEU A 146 3.65 -3.71 -9.10
C LEU A 146 3.05 -2.51 -8.38
#